data_c284befe245e39ecff00277f34d6afae
#
_entry.id   c284befe245e39ecff00277f34d6afae
#
_cell.length_a   1.000
_cell.length_b   1.000
_cell.length_c   1.000
_cell.angle_alpha   90.00
_cell.angle_beta   90.00
_cell.angle_gamma   90.00
#
_symmetry.space_group_name_H-M   'P 1'
#
loop_
_entity.id
_entity.type
_entity.pdbx_description
1 polymer ?
#
loop_
_entity_poly.entity_id
_entity_poly.type
_entity_poly.pdbx_seq_one_letter_code
_entity_poly.pdbx_strand_id
1 'polypeptide(L)'
;ITGQVPQHLIGSDAFQECDTTGITRPCTKHNYLVKDANKLSGVFHEAFMIAKDGRPGPVVIDIPKDVQFAKGIYKEKKDISIPSHRLFVSHILENDNLIEEATKLIANAEKPIFYIGGGCINSGQQASKKVQEFVQLTGVPSTMTLMGLGTLPASNSFSLGMLGMHGMYEANLAMHDCDVMVNIGARFDDRVTGRLDAFSPNSKKIHIDIEASNINKNIKVDVPIVGDVTHILSKIIESWKKNKYSINKKNLDNWWQKINEWKKIDCLNFSQNGDSIKPQFAVKRLYELTKDLDTIITTEVGQHQMWAAQYYKFE
;
A
#
# COMPACT_ATOMS: atom_id res chain seq x y z
N ILE A 1 1.69 -5.57 23.07
CA ILE A 1 2.06 -6.31 24.30
C ILE A 1 1.02 -5.98 25.35
N THR A 2 0.45 -7.01 25.99
CA THR A 2 -0.57 -6.89 27.03
C THR A 2 -0.15 -7.66 28.29
N GLY A 3 -0.68 -7.25 29.46
CA GLY A 3 -0.53 -7.98 30.71
C GLY A 3 -1.76 -8.85 30.98
N GLN A 4 -1.57 -9.96 31.67
CA GLN A 4 -2.62 -10.88 32.07
C GLN A 4 -2.49 -11.21 33.57
N VAL A 5 -3.58 -11.66 34.18
CA VAL A 5 -3.55 -12.22 35.53
C VAL A 5 -2.56 -13.40 35.63
N PRO A 6 -2.06 -13.74 36.83
CA PRO A 6 -1.19 -14.93 36.98
C PRO A 6 -1.82 -16.17 36.39
N GLN A 7 -1.00 -17.07 35.82
CA GLN A 7 -1.46 -18.27 35.11
C GLN A 7 -2.48 -19.11 35.88
N HIS A 8 -2.32 -19.24 37.20
CA HIS A 8 -3.20 -20.05 38.05
C HIS A 8 -4.59 -19.42 38.25
N LEU A 9 -4.76 -18.13 37.90
CA LEU A 9 -6.04 -17.41 37.98
C LEU A 9 -6.77 -17.33 36.63
N ILE A 10 -6.11 -17.70 35.52
CA ILE A 10 -6.74 -17.67 34.21
C ILE A 10 -7.92 -18.66 34.16
N GLY A 11 -9.10 -18.18 33.79
CA GLY A 11 -10.34 -18.95 33.73
C GLY A 11 -11.11 -19.00 35.05
N SER A 12 -10.71 -18.21 36.05
CA SER A 12 -11.39 -18.16 37.36
C SER A 12 -12.25 -16.92 37.57
N ASP A 13 -12.43 -16.07 36.53
CA ASP A 13 -13.12 -14.77 36.65
C ASP A 13 -12.43 -13.83 37.65
N ALA A 14 -11.10 -13.86 37.64
CA ALA A 14 -10.28 -13.04 38.53
C ALA A 14 -10.41 -11.55 38.21
N PHE A 15 -10.19 -10.70 39.22
CA PHE A 15 -10.20 -9.25 39.00
C PHE A 15 -9.24 -8.81 37.87
N GLN A 16 -9.80 -8.10 36.90
CA GLN A 16 -9.11 -7.65 35.67
C GLN A 16 -8.65 -8.80 34.72
N GLU A 17 -9.15 -10.01 34.89
CA GLU A 17 -8.95 -11.04 33.88
C GLU A 17 -9.66 -10.67 32.57
N CYS A 18 -9.01 -10.96 31.44
CA CYS A 18 -9.60 -10.76 30.14
C CYS A 18 -9.07 -11.84 29.17
N ASP A 19 -9.94 -12.42 28.34
CA ASP A 19 -9.51 -13.26 27.22
C ASP A 19 -8.94 -12.39 26.09
N THR A 20 -7.77 -11.82 26.33
CA THR A 20 -7.08 -10.94 25.38
C THR A 20 -6.83 -11.65 24.05
N THR A 21 -6.44 -12.93 24.08
CA THR A 21 -6.17 -13.69 22.84
C THR A 21 -7.46 -13.96 22.06
N GLY A 22 -8.57 -14.23 22.72
CA GLY A 22 -9.88 -14.39 22.08
C GLY A 22 -10.38 -13.11 21.43
N ILE A 23 -10.33 -11.99 22.17
CA ILE A 23 -10.77 -10.67 21.68
C ILE A 23 -9.92 -10.19 20.51
N THR A 24 -8.61 -10.40 20.53
CA THR A 24 -7.69 -9.89 19.52
C THR A 24 -7.53 -10.80 18.30
N ARG A 25 -7.97 -12.05 18.37
CA ARG A 25 -7.84 -13.03 17.27
C ARG A 25 -8.37 -12.54 15.92
N PRO A 26 -9.57 -11.94 15.82
CA PRO A 26 -10.11 -11.52 14.52
C PRO A 26 -9.43 -10.29 13.91
N CYS A 27 -8.65 -9.54 14.69
CA CYS A 27 -8.02 -8.29 14.22
C CYS A 27 -6.49 -8.34 14.22
N THR A 28 -5.88 -9.51 14.46
CA THR A 28 -4.42 -9.69 14.46
C THR A 28 -3.99 -10.83 13.54
N LYS A 29 -2.75 -10.78 13.06
CA LYS A 29 -2.15 -11.88 12.30
C LYS A 29 -1.90 -13.12 13.16
N HIS A 30 -1.48 -12.89 14.41
CA HIS A 30 -1.26 -13.94 15.40
C HIS A 30 -1.31 -13.36 16.81
N ASN A 31 -1.58 -14.22 17.79
CA ASN A 31 -1.50 -13.86 19.19
C ASN A 31 -0.90 -14.98 20.04
N TYR A 32 -0.21 -14.60 21.09
CA TYR A 32 0.46 -15.47 22.03
C TYR A 32 -0.04 -15.22 23.44
N LEU A 33 -0.29 -16.30 24.18
CA LEU A 33 -0.33 -16.31 25.65
C LEU A 33 0.96 -16.97 26.13
N VAL A 34 1.90 -16.20 26.67
CA VAL A 34 3.23 -16.69 27.08
C VAL A 34 3.16 -17.32 28.46
N LYS A 35 3.38 -18.63 28.55
CA LYS A 35 3.30 -19.39 29.81
C LYS A 35 4.65 -19.76 30.41
N ASP A 36 5.76 -19.41 29.77
CA ASP A 36 7.11 -19.76 30.19
C ASP A 36 8.08 -18.62 29.86
N ALA A 37 8.72 -18.06 30.87
CA ALA A 37 9.69 -16.95 30.72
C ALA A 37 10.87 -17.33 29.79
N ASN A 38 11.27 -18.59 29.74
CA ASN A 38 12.34 -19.05 28.83
C ASN A 38 11.95 -19.00 27.34
N LYS A 39 10.66 -18.93 27.02
CA LYS A 39 10.15 -18.81 25.65
C LYS A 39 9.98 -17.35 25.20
N LEU A 40 10.07 -16.40 26.12
CA LEU A 40 9.71 -15.01 25.88
C LEU A 40 10.53 -14.42 24.73
N SER A 41 11.86 -14.56 24.75
CA SER A 41 12.72 -14.03 23.67
C SER A 41 12.37 -14.63 22.29
N GLY A 42 12.09 -15.93 22.22
CA GLY A 42 11.65 -16.62 21.01
C GLY A 42 10.32 -16.07 20.49
N VAL A 43 9.34 -15.93 21.37
CA VAL A 43 8.02 -15.39 21.02
C VAL A 43 8.14 -13.96 20.48
N PHE A 44 8.96 -13.10 21.08
CA PHE A 44 9.16 -11.74 20.58
C PHE A 44 9.76 -11.74 19.16
N HIS A 45 10.81 -12.51 18.91
CA HIS A 45 11.41 -12.59 17.58
C HIS A 45 10.43 -13.13 16.53
N GLU A 46 9.70 -14.20 16.87
CA GLU A 46 8.68 -14.78 15.99
C GLU A 46 7.55 -13.78 15.72
N ALA A 47 7.06 -13.08 16.74
CA ALA A 47 6.01 -12.07 16.61
C ALA A 47 6.40 -10.94 15.66
N PHE A 48 7.62 -10.40 15.78
CA PHE A 48 8.12 -9.36 14.86
C PHE A 48 8.29 -9.88 13.44
N MET A 49 8.71 -11.11 13.25
CA MET A 49 8.79 -11.70 11.92
C MET A 49 7.41 -11.86 11.29
N ILE A 50 6.44 -12.44 12.02
CA ILE A 50 5.06 -12.60 11.53
C ILE A 50 4.43 -11.25 11.24
N ALA A 51 4.64 -10.23 12.09
CA ALA A 51 4.09 -8.90 11.89
C ALA A 51 4.52 -8.25 10.57
N LYS A 52 5.76 -8.52 10.14
CA LYS A 52 6.36 -7.93 8.92
C LYS A 52 6.19 -8.79 7.69
N ASP A 53 5.95 -10.09 7.86
CA ASP A 53 5.92 -11.06 6.77
C ASP A 53 4.65 -10.91 5.92
N GLY A 54 4.77 -11.08 4.60
CA GLY A 54 3.64 -10.91 3.67
C GLY A 54 3.01 -9.51 3.80
N ARG A 55 1.68 -9.45 3.92
CA ARG A 55 0.99 -8.19 4.26
C ARG A 55 1.26 -7.85 5.72
N PRO A 56 1.95 -6.74 6.04
CA PRO A 56 2.22 -6.35 7.42
C PRO A 56 0.93 -6.16 8.23
N GLY A 57 0.98 -6.59 9.51
CA GLY A 57 -0.17 -6.47 10.41
C GLY A 57 0.20 -6.76 11.86
N PRO A 58 -0.70 -6.46 12.83
CA PRO A 58 -0.43 -6.57 14.24
C PRO A 58 -0.31 -8.02 14.72
N VAL A 59 0.54 -8.22 15.72
CA VAL A 59 0.64 -9.45 16.53
C VAL A 59 0.53 -9.07 18.00
N VAL A 60 -0.22 -9.82 18.78
CA VAL A 60 -0.38 -9.59 20.23
C VAL A 60 0.41 -10.61 21.02
N ILE A 61 1.10 -10.14 22.06
CA ILE A 61 1.80 -10.96 23.04
C ILE A 61 1.21 -10.65 24.41
N ASP A 62 0.46 -11.59 24.96
CA ASP A 62 -0.18 -11.50 26.27
C ASP A 62 0.70 -12.23 27.31
N ILE A 63 1.13 -11.52 28.37
CA ILE A 63 2.15 -11.98 29.30
C ILE A 63 1.56 -11.99 30.72
N PRO A 64 1.28 -13.19 31.30
CA PRO A 64 0.83 -13.30 32.66
C PRO A 64 1.79 -12.70 33.69
N LYS A 65 1.28 -12.15 34.76
CA LYS A 65 2.02 -11.46 35.83
C LYS A 65 3.14 -12.32 36.40
N ASP A 66 2.89 -13.59 36.68
CA ASP A 66 3.87 -14.52 37.22
C ASP A 66 5.02 -14.79 36.23
N VAL A 67 4.76 -14.83 34.92
CA VAL A 67 5.79 -14.93 33.88
C VAL A 67 6.67 -13.69 33.83
N GLN A 68 6.10 -12.49 34.06
CA GLN A 68 6.87 -11.24 34.09
C GLN A 68 7.85 -11.17 35.28
N PHE A 69 7.53 -11.84 36.39
CA PHE A 69 8.41 -11.91 37.58
C PHE A 69 9.35 -13.10 37.56
N ALA A 70 9.11 -14.08 36.69
CA ALA A 70 9.93 -15.27 36.62
C ALA A 70 11.32 -14.97 36.05
N LYS A 71 12.32 -15.69 36.51
CA LYS A 71 13.66 -15.68 35.89
C LYS A 71 13.63 -16.56 34.65
N GLY A 72 14.11 -16.04 33.52
CA GLY A 72 14.21 -16.75 32.26
C GLY A 72 15.61 -16.66 31.67
N ILE A 73 15.93 -17.55 30.75
CA ILE A 73 17.18 -17.53 29.98
C ILE A 73 16.93 -16.83 28.67
N TYR A 74 17.66 -15.73 28.43
CA TYR A 74 17.61 -15.04 27.14
C TYR A 74 18.28 -15.89 26.05
N LYS A 75 17.62 -16.01 24.90
CA LYS A 75 18.16 -16.63 23.68
C LYS A 75 18.33 -15.57 22.60
N GLU A 76 19.51 -15.57 21.97
CA GLU A 76 19.76 -14.68 20.83
C GLU A 76 18.95 -15.13 19.61
N LYS A 77 18.68 -14.18 18.67
CA LYS A 77 17.92 -14.42 17.44
C LYS A 77 18.47 -15.60 16.62
N LYS A 78 19.80 -15.77 16.55
CA LYS A 78 20.47 -16.87 15.82
C LYS A 78 20.11 -18.27 16.33
N ASP A 79 19.66 -18.37 17.59
CA ASP A 79 19.33 -19.63 18.26
C ASP A 79 17.82 -19.97 18.17
N ILE A 80 17.05 -19.14 17.43
CA ILE A 80 15.61 -19.24 17.33
C ILE A 80 15.23 -19.70 15.93
N SER A 81 14.64 -20.89 15.83
CA SER A 81 14.04 -21.40 14.60
C SER A 81 12.55 -21.10 14.58
N ILE A 82 12.08 -20.44 13.52
CA ILE A 82 10.66 -20.17 13.30
C ILE A 82 10.14 -21.18 12.29
N PRO A 83 9.04 -21.88 12.63
CA PRO A 83 8.45 -22.84 11.71
C PRO A 83 8.01 -22.15 10.39
N SER A 84 8.45 -22.70 9.27
CA SER A 84 8.18 -22.13 7.93
C SER A 84 6.69 -21.98 7.62
N HIS A 85 5.81 -22.83 8.18
CA HIS A 85 4.36 -22.73 7.98
C HIS A 85 3.71 -21.52 8.67
N ARG A 86 4.44 -20.81 9.55
CA ARG A 86 3.99 -19.58 10.19
C ARG A 86 4.42 -18.32 9.45
N LEU A 87 5.32 -18.46 8.51
CA LEU A 87 5.75 -17.37 7.64
C LEU A 87 4.96 -17.44 6.35
N PHE A 88 4.61 -16.27 5.83
CA PHE A 88 4.15 -16.15 4.47
C PHE A 88 5.33 -16.54 3.56
N VAL A 89 5.40 -17.79 3.22
CA VAL A 89 6.19 -18.17 2.07
C VAL A 89 5.45 -17.51 0.91
N SER A 90 6.01 -16.44 0.35
CA SER A 90 5.63 -16.00 -0.97
C SER A 90 5.89 -17.20 -1.87
N HIS A 91 4.92 -18.10 -1.97
CA HIS A 91 4.85 -18.96 -3.10
C HIS A 91 4.74 -17.97 -4.24
N ILE A 92 5.88 -17.60 -4.77
CA ILE A 92 5.97 -17.08 -6.11
C ILE A 92 5.36 -18.21 -6.91
N LEU A 93 4.04 -18.15 -7.02
CA LEU A 93 3.37 -18.91 -8.04
C LEU A 93 4.16 -18.52 -9.29
N GLU A 94 4.68 -19.49 -10.01
CA GLU A 94 5.38 -19.25 -11.26
C GLU A 94 4.41 -18.50 -12.18
N ASN A 95 4.40 -17.18 -12.07
CA ASN A 95 3.47 -16.29 -12.75
C ASN A 95 4.03 -15.82 -14.11
N ASP A 96 5.02 -16.50 -14.67
CA ASP A 96 5.69 -16.04 -15.89
C ASP A 96 4.70 -15.84 -17.05
N ASN A 97 3.67 -16.70 -17.17
CA ASN A 97 2.62 -16.52 -18.17
C ASN A 97 1.76 -15.27 -17.88
N LEU A 98 1.41 -15.02 -16.61
CA LEU A 98 0.61 -13.85 -16.23
C LEU A 98 1.44 -12.55 -16.36
N ILE A 99 2.73 -12.61 -16.10
CA ILE A 99 3.66 -11.49 -16.31
C ILE A 99 3.75 -11.13 -17.78
N GLU A 100 3.88 -12.14 -18.65
CA GLU A 100 3.93 -11.92 -20.10
C GLU A 100 2.58 -11.38 -20.63
N GLU A 101 1.46 -11.93 -20.15
CA GLU A 101 0.11 -11.45 -20.48
C GLU A 101 -0.08 -9.99 -20.03
N ALA A 102 0.29 -9.66 -18.79
CA ALA A 102 0.24 -8.30 -18.28
C ALA A 102 1.09 -7.34 -19.12
N THR A 103 2.33 -7.74 -19.44
CA THR A 103 3.24 -6.93 -20.22
C THR A 103 2.69 -6.65 -21.63
N LYS A 104 2.14 -7.65 -22.30
CA LYS A 104 1.47 -7.51 -23.62
C LYS A 104 0.25 -6.61 -23.54
N LEU A 105 -0.55 -6.77 -22.49
CA LEU A 105 -1.77 -5.97 -22.32
C LEU A 105 -1.41 -4.49 -22.17
N ILE A 106 -0.38 -4.16 -21.38
CA ILE A 106 0.11 -2.79 -21.21
C ILE A 106 0.66 -2.24 -22.54
N ALA A 107 1.45 -3.02 -23.27
CA ALA A 107 2.08 -2.57 -24.53
C ALA A 107 1.04 -2.26 -25.61
N ASN A 108 -0.10 -2.95 -25.62
CA ASN A 108 -1.18 -2.76 -26.59
C ASN A 108 -2.24 -1.75 -26.16
N ALA A 109 -2.11 -1.15 -24.96
CA ALA A 109 -3.08 -0.21 -24.45
C ALA A 109 -3.07 1.13 -25.23
N GLU A 110 -4.26 1.71 -25.38
CA GLU A 110 -4.43 3.06 -25.94
C GLU A 110 -4.49 4.14 -24.87
N LYS A 111 -5.08 3.78 -23.70
CA LYS A 111 -5.31 4.68 -22.56
C LYS A 111 -4.90 4.01 -21.23
N PRO A 112 -3.63 3.58 -21.11
CA PRO A 112 -3.19 2.92 -19.89
C PRO A 112 -3.11 3.87 -18.70
N ILE A 113 -3.27 3.31 -17.47
CA ILE A 113 -3.03 4.02 -16.22
C ILE A 113 -2.39 3.11 -15.18
N PHE A 114 -1.46 3.64 -14.41
CA PHE A 114 -0.93 2.97 -13.21
C PHE A 114 -1.66 3.49 -11.98
N TYR A 115 -2.19 2.57 -11.19
CA TYR A 115 -2.86 2.79 -9.93
C TYR A 115 -1.99 2.24 -8.79
N ILE A 116 -1.28 3.14 -8.09
CA ILE A 116 -0.21 2.81 -7.16
C ILE A 116 -0.73 2.90 -5.73
N GLY A 117 -0.62 1.80 -4.98
CA GLY A 117 -1.09 1.70 -3.60
C GLY A 117 0.02 1.67 -2.56
N GLY A 118 -0.39 1.64 -1.28
CA GLY A 118 0.51 1.55 -0.13
C GLY A 118 1.37 0.28 -0.09
N GLY A 119 1.00 -0.77 -0.84
CA GLY A 119 1.83 -1.95 -0.99
C GLY A 119 3.22 -1.66 -1.56
N CYS A 120 3.35 -0.60 -2.41
CA CYS A 120 4.64 -0.16 -2.91
C CYS A 120 5.54 0.40 -1.80
N ILE A 121 4.97 1.17 -0.88
CA ILE A 121 5.71 1.70 0.28
C ILE A 121 6.09 0.54 1.22
N ASN A 122 5.16 -0.37 1.50
CA ASN A 122 5.38 -1.51 2.39
C ASN A 122 6.43 -2.50 1.86
N SER A 123 6.53 -2.65 0.54
CA SER A 123 7.56 -3.46 -0.13
C SER A 123 8.96 -2.82 -0.08
N GLY A 124 9.05 -1.56 0.39
CA GLY A 124 10.30 -0.84 0.64
C GLY A 124 10.80 0.01 -0.52
N GLN A 125 11.91 0.69 -0.28
CA GLN A 125 12.48 1.67 -1.21
C GLN A 125 12.75 1.11 -2.62
N GLN A 126 13.12 -0.16 -2.73
CA GLN A 126 13.36 -0.78 -4.03
C GLN A 126 12.08 -0.89 -4.88
N ALA A 127 10.93 -1.11 -4.25
CA ALA A 127 9.64 -1.13 -4.94
C ALA A 127 9.33 0.25 -5.55
N SER A 128 9.50 1.32 -4.77
CA SER A 128 9.31 2.69 -5.27
C SER A 128 10.23 3.00 -6.46
N LYS A 129 11.51 2.60 -6.38
CA LYS A 129 12.45 2.74 -7.52
C LYS A 129 12.00 1.95 -8.75
N LYS A 130 11.46 0.73 -8.57
CA LYS A 130 10.94 -0.07 -9.69
C LYS A 130 9.69 0.54 -10.30
N VAL A 131 8.80 1.11 -9.49
CA VAL A 131 7.64 1.86 -9.98
C VAL A 131 8.12 3.05 -10.83
N GLN A 132 9.06 3.87 -10.30
CA GLN A 132 9.59 5.02 -11.02
C GLN A 132 10.29 4.61 -12.34
N GLU A 133 11.09 3.53 -12.30
CA GLU A 133 11.74 2.96 -13.50
C GLU A 133 10.68 2.57 -14.54
N PHE A 134 9.62 1.89 -14.14
CA PHE A 134 8.58 1.42 -15.05
C PHE A 134 7.72 2.57 -15.60
N VAL A 135 7.38 3.54 -14.78
CA VAL A 135 6.71 4.77 -15.22
C VAL A 135 7.56 5.53 -16.24
N GLN A 136 8.84 5.73 -15.96
CA GLN A 136 9.75 6.41 -16.88
C GLN A 136 9.95 5.65 -18.20
N LEU A 137 10.01 4.32 -18.15
CA LEU A 137 10.18 3.45 -19.31
C LEU A 137 8.97 3.46 -20.25
N THR A 138 7.77 3.58 -19.67
CA THR A 138 6.51 3.45 -20.41
C THR A 138 5.85 4.77 -20.75
N GLY A 139 6.09 5.83 -19.95
CA GLY A 139 5.43 7.13 -20.07
C GLY A 139 3.95 7.12 -19.64
N VAL A 140 3.50 6.06 -18.95
CA VAL A 140 2.10 5.87 -18.55
C VAL A 140 1.73 6.85 -17.43
N PRO A 141 0.58 7.57 -17.53
CA PRO A 141 0.07 8.38 -16.44
C PRO A 141 -0.19 7.53 -15.20
N SER A 142 0.18 8.07 -14.05
CA SER A 142 0.20 7.33 -12.79
C SER A 142 -0.51 8.10 -11.69
N THR A 143 -1.37 7.43 -10.95
CA THR A 143 -2.08 7.98 -9.80
C THR A 143 -1.88 7.13 -8.57
N MET A 144 -1.96 7.75 -7.41
CA MET A 144 -1.62 7.11 -6.14
C MET A 144 -2.79 7.14 -5.16
N THR A 145 -2.92 6.08 -4.35
CA THR A 145 -3.78 6.16 -3.16
C THR A 145 -3.15 7.09 -2.12
N LEU A 146 -3.91 7.50 -1.12
CA LEU A 146 -3.39 8.21 0.05
C LEU A 146 -2.13 7.53 0.63
N MET A 147 -2.19 6.20 0.81
CA MET A 147 -1.08 5.41 1.36
C MET A 147 0.04 5.13 0.34
N GLY A 148 -0.16 5.44 -0.93
CA GLY A 148 0.83 5.30 -1.99
C GLY A 148 1.57 6.60 -2.31
N LEU A 149 1.15 7.74 -1.75
CA LEU A 149 1.79 9.04 -1.97
C LEU A 149 3.29 8.97 -1.60
N GLY A 150 4.13 9.57 -2.46
CA GLY A 150 5.59 9.49 -2.34
C GLY A 150 6.24 8.29 -3.05
N THR A 151 5.48 7.27 -3.48
CA THR A 151 6.03 6.20 -4.33
C THR A 151 6.56 6.75 -5.66
N LEU A 152 5.78 7.64 -6.27
CA LEU A 152 6.19 8.46 -7.40
C LEU A 152 6.23 9.92 -6.92
N PRO A 153 7.36 10.64 -7.06
CA PRO A 153 7.47 12.03 -6.64
C PRO A 153 6.36 12.89 -7.22
N ALA A 154 5.84 13.82 -6.42
CA ALA A 154 4.81 14.74 -6.89
C ALA A 154 5.29 15.66 -8.03
N SER A 155 6.59 15.91 -8.11
CA SER A 155 7.25 16.65 -9.20
C SER A 155 7.40 15.85 -10.50
N ASN A 156 7.16 14.53 -10.47
CA ASN A 156 7.27 13.71 -11.67
C ASN A 156 6.16 14.07 -12.68
N SER A 157 6.54 14.31 -13.94
CA SER A 157 5.62 14.74 -15.00
C SER A 157 4.52 13.72 -15.33
N PHE A 158 4.72 12.45 -15.00
CA PHE A 158 3.74 11.37 -15.19
C PHE A 158 2.80 11.21 -14.00
N SER A 159 2.99 11.96 -12.90
CA SER A 159 2.15 11.92 -11.73
C SER A 159 0.85 12.71 -11.94
N LEU A 160 -0.28 12.09 -11.62
CA LEU A 160 -1.61 12.70 -11.56
C LEU A 160 -2.04 13.01 -10.11
N GLY A 161 -1.15 12.81 -9.13
CA GLY A 161 -1.47 12.97 -7.72
C GLY A 161 -2.38 11.85 -7.19
N MET A 162 -3.16 12.16 -6.15
CA MET A 162 -4.05 11.22 -5.48
C MET A 162 -5.36 11.04 -6.25
N LEU A 163 -5.88 9.81 -6.27
CA LEU A 163 -7.21 9.50 -6.80
C LEU A 163 -8.22 9.26 -5.66
N GLY A 164 -9.47 9.04 -6.04
CA GLY A 164 -10.57 8.66 -5.13
C GLY A 164 -11.43 9.84 -4.70
N MET A 165 -12.18 9.65 -3.62
CA MET A 165 -13.21 10.60 -3.14
C MET A 165 -12.68 12.03 -2.96
N HIS A 166 -11.44 12.18 -2.51
CA HIS A 166 -10.77 13.45 -2.29
C HIS A 166 -9.59 13.67 -3.25
N GLY A 167 -9.57 12.90 -4.34
CA GLY A 167 -8.49 12.91 -5.33
C GLY A 167 -8.61 14.03 -6.35
N MET A 168 -7.61 14.09 -7.22
CA MET A 168 -7.54 15.02 -8.34
C MET A 168 -8.61 14.71 -9.39
N TYR A 169 -9.17 15.73 -9.99
CA TYR A 169 -10.19 15.59 -11.02
C TYR A 169 -9.69 14.75 -12.21
N GLU A 170 -8.53 15.10 -12.74
CA GLU A 170 -7.88 14.39 -13.84
C GLU A 170 -7.51 12.95 -13.50
N ALA A 171 -7.11 12.67 -12.26
CA ALA A 171 -6.80 11.31 -11.80
C ALA A 171 -8.06 10.42 -11.81
N ASN A 172 -9.17 10.94 -11.31
CA ASN A 172 -10.44 10.22 -11.27
C ASN A 172 -11.00 9.97 -12.68
N LEU A 173 -10.93 10.96 -13.56
CA LEU A 173 -11.37 10.79 -14.95
C LEU A 173 -10.47 9.84 -15.73
N ALA A 174 -9.16 9.90 -15.51
CA ALA A 174 -8.22 8.98 -16.15
C ALA A 174 -8.47 7.52 -15.70
N MET A 175 -8.76 7.31 -14.40
CA MET A 175 -9.16 5.99 -13.89
C MET A 175 -10.46 5.48 -14.49
N HIS A 176 -11.44 6.35 -14.71
CA HIS A 176 -12.73 5.97 -15.28
C HIS A 176 -12.62 5.61 -16.78
N ASP A 177 -11.81 6.35 -17.52
CA ASP A 177 -11.78 6.36 -18.99
C ASP A 177 -10.66 5.48 -19.58
N CYS A 178 -9.79 4.90 -18.74
CA CYS A 178 -8.71 4.04 -19.17
C CYS A 178 -9.23 2.75 -19.82
N ASP A 179 -8.43 2.17 -20.71
CA ASP A 179 -8.66 0.84 -21.30
C ASP A 179 -7.85 -0.25 -20.60
N VAL A 180 -6.72 0.09 -20.02
CA VAL A 180 -5.89 -0.82 -19.21
C VAL A 180 -5.49 -0.15 -17.91
N MET A 181 -5.86 -0.76 -16.80
CA MET A 181 -5.49 -0.36 -15.45
C MET A 181 -4.51 -1.34 -14.85
N VAL A 182 -3.36 -0.86 -14.40
CA VAL A 182 -2.40 -1.67 -13.64
C VAL A 182 -2.45 -1.24 -12.18
N ASN A 183 -3.10 -2.04 -11.36
CA ASN A 183 -3.13 -1.86 -9.91
C ASN A 183 -1.86 -2.47 -9.29
N ILE A 184 -1.06 -1.64 -8.62
CA ILE A 184 0.22 -2.01 -8.02
C ILE A 184 0.11 -1.80 -6.50
N GLY A 185 -0.18 -2.88 -5.76
CA GLY A 185 -0.23 -2.88 -4.30
C GLY A 185 -1.38 -2.06 -3.69
N ALA A 186 -2.53 -1.98 -4.37
CA ALA A 186 -3.74 -1.35 -3.84
C ALA A 186 -4.90 -2.36 -3.77
N ARG A 187 -5.70 -2.31 -2.70
CA ARG A 187 -6.75 -3.29 -2.42
C ARG A 187 -8.12 -2.97 -3.04
N PHE A 188 -8.24 -1.99 -3.92
CA PHE A 188 -9.51 -1.46 -4.44
C PHE A 188 -10.46 -1.05 -3.30
N ASP A 189 -10.00 -0.09 -2.50
CA ASP A 189 -10.74 0.46 -1.37
C ASP A 189 -11.99 1.23 -1.83
N ASP A 190 -13.06 1.22 -1.03
CA ASP A 190 -14.31 1.91 -1.33
C ASP A 190 -14.14 3.44 -1.44
N ARG A 191 -13.15 4.03 -0.77
CA ARG A 191 -12.81 5.46 -0.89
C ARG A 191 -12.24 5.82 -2.26
N VAL A 192 -11.77 4.82 -3.01
CA VAL A 192 -11.28 4.98 -4.39
C VAL A 192 -12.31 4.51 -5.39
N THR A 193 -12.88 3.32 -5.19
CA THR A 193 -13.78 2.72 -6.18
C THR A 193 -15.15 3.38 -6.22
N GLY A 194 -15.64 3.88 -5.08
CA GLY A 194 -17.04 4.30 -4.98
C GLY A 194 -17.97 3.14 -5.36
N ARG A 195 -18.87 3.40 -6.29
CA ARG A 195 -19.82 2.40 -6.80
C ARG A 195 -19.12 1.37 -7.68
N LEU A 196 -19.06 0.12 -7.22
CA LEU A 196 -18.25 -0.95 -7.80
C LEU A 196 -18.64 -1.30 -9.24
N ASP A 197 -19.93 -1.27 -9.57
CA ASP A 197 -20.44 -1.58 -10.90
C ASP A 197 -20.16 -0.49 -11.96
N ALA A 198 -19.77 0.70 -11.50
CA ALA A 198 -19.42 1.83 -12.35
C ALA A 198 -17.92 2.17 -12.33
N PHE A 199 -17.11 1.45 -11.53
CA PHE A 199 -15.68 1.71 -11.42
C PHE A 199 -14.94 1.21 -12.66
N SER A 200 -14.42 2.16 -13.46
CA SER A 200 -13.61 1.88 -14.66
C SER A 200 -14.19 0.73 -15.52
N PRO A 201 -15.43 0.87 -16.03
CA PRO A 201 -16.21 -0.25 -16.57
C PRO A 201 -15.62 -0.82 -17.85
N ASN A 202 -14.86 -0.04 -18.59
CA ASN A 202 -14.33 -0.40 -19.90
C ASN A 202 -12.86 -0.86 -19.88
N SER A 203 -12.23 -0.90 -18.68
CA SER A 203 -10.82 -1.27 -18.58
C SER A 203 -10.57 -2.74 -18.34
N LYS A 204 -9.52 -3.27 -18.97
CA LYS A 204 -8.85 -4.48 -18.51
C LYS A 204 -8.01 -4.17 -17.28
N LYS A 205 -8.06 -5.04 -16.30
CA LYS A 205 -7.43 -4.79 -14.98
C LYS A 205 -6.36 -5.83 -14.68
N ILE A 206 -5.15 -5.35 -14.46
CA ILE A 206 -4.03 -6.12 -13.93
C ILE A 206 -3.92 -5.79 -12.45
N HIS A 207 -3.86 -6.78 -11.56
CA HIS A 207 -3.75 -6.56 -10.12
C HIS A 207 -2.54 -7.27 -9.54
N ILE A 208 -1.58 -6.49 -9.07
CA ILE A 208 -0.37 -6.96 -8.39
C ILE A 208 -0.56 -6.70 -6.90
N ASP A 209 -0.70 -7.75 -6.10
CA ASP A 209 -0.85 -7.65 -4.65
C ASP A 209 -0.14 -8.82 -3.95
N ILE A 210 0.47 -8.56 -2.81
CA ILE A 210 1.08 -9.61 -2.00
C ILE A 210 0.04 -10.47 -1.29
N GLU A 211 -1.15 -9.92 -1.05
CA GLU A 211 -2.25 -10.57 -0.33
C GLU A 211 -3.23 -11.22 -1.32
N ALA A 212 -3.15 -12.53 -1.46
CA ALA A 212 -4.00 -13.28 -2.38
C ALA A 212 -5.51 -13.06 -2.12
N SER A 213 -5.91 -12.84 -0.86
CA SER A 213 -7.31 -12.60 -0.50
C SER A 213 -7.86 -11.24 -0.95
N ASN A 214 -7.01 -10.32 -1.39
CA ASN A 214 -7.43 -9.06 -2.02
C ASN A 214 -7.81 -9.22 -3.49
N ILE A 215 -7.29 -10.25 -4.15
CA ILE A 215 -7.55 -10.50 -5.56
C ILE A 215 -9.03 -10.87 -5.77
N ASN A 216 -9.69 -10.21 -6.70
CA ASN A 216 -11.11 -10.39 -7.03
C ASN A 216 -12.09 -10.15 -5.86
N LYS A 217 -11.64 -9.55 -4.76
CA LYS A 217 -12.48 -9.30 -3.58
C LYS A 217 -13.54 -8.24 -3.83
N ASN A 218 -13.13 -7.07 -4.27
CA ASN A 218 -14.02 -5.93 -4.53
C ASN A 218 -14.27 -5.73 -6.03
N ILE A 219 -13.22 -5.82 -6.82
CA ILE A 219 -13.25 -5.63 -8.28
C ILE A 219 -12.72 -6.91 -8.94
N LYS A 220 -13.44 -7.42 -9.93
CA LYS A 220 -12.93 -8.50 -10.78
C LYS A 220 -11.79 -7.99 -11.65
N VAL A 221 -10.73 -8.78 -11.75
CA VAL A 221 -9.55 -8.43 -12.52
C VAL A 221 -9.29 -9.47 -13.62
N ASP A 222 -8.70 -9.04 -14.73
CA ASP A 222 -8.39 -9.90 -15.86
C ASP A 222 -7.07 -10.66 -15.64
N VAL A 223 -6.06 -9.99 -15.10
CA VAL A 223 -4.74 -10.58 -14.84
C VAL A 223 -4.37 -10.44 -13.35
N PRO A 224 -4.60 -11.48 -12.54
CA PRO A 224 -4.25 -11.51 -11.12
C PRO A 224 -2.79 -11.96 -10.94
N ILE A 225 -1.96 -11.15 -10.29
CA ILE A 225 -0.56 -11.49 -10.00
C ILE A 225 -0.33 -11.37 -8.50
N VAL A 226 -0.17 -12.50 -7.81
CA VAL A 226 0.13 -12.53 -6.38
C VAL A 226 1.63 -12.53 -6.17
N GLY A 227 2.16 -11.53 -5.46
CA GLY A 227 3.58 -11.46 -5.15
C GLY A 227 4.03 -10.08 -4.65
N ASP A 228 5.29 -10.02 -4.22
CA ASP A 228 5.92 -8.77 -3.81
C ASP A 228 6.11 -7.83 -5.00
N VAL A 229 5.80 -6.54 -4.80
CA VAL A 229 5.85 -5.52 -5.85
C VAL A 229 7.23 -5.41 -6.48
N THR A 230 8.31 -5.43 -5.67
CA THR A 230 9.68 -5.31 -6.18
C THR A 230 10.01 -6.46 -7.13
N HIS A 231 9.65 -7.68 -6.75
CA HIS A 231 9.91 -8.88 -7.53
C HIS A 231 9.10 -8.89 -8.83
N ILE A 232 7.79 -8.65 -8.73
CA ILE A 232 6.89 -8.69 -9.90
C ILE A 232 7.24 -7.59 -10.90
N LEU A 233 7.45 -6.35 -10.44
CA LEU A 233 7.85 -5.27 -11.34
C LEU A 233 9.21 -5.51 -11.99
N SER A 234 10.17 -6.13 -11.27
CA SER A 234 11.46 -6.49 -11.88
C SER A 234 11.26 -7.45 -13.05
N LYS A 235 10.40 -8.47 -12.91
CA LYS A 235 10.09 -9.40 -14.00
C LYS A 235 9.34 -8.74 -15.16
N ILE A 236 8.38 -7.85 -14.88
CA ILE A 236 7.66 -7.09 -15.92
C ILE A 236 8.62 -6.20 -16.69
N ILE A 237 9.51 -5.47 -16.01
CA ILE A 237 10.51 -4.60 -16.64
C ILE A 237 11.50 -5.42 -17.48
N GLU A 238 11.93 -6.59 -16.99
CA GLU A 238 12.79 -7.51 -17.73
C GLU A 238 12.11 -8.00 -19.01
N SER A 239 10.86 -8.50 -18.90
CA SER A 239 10.05 -8.91 -20.06
C SER A 239 9.84 -7.77 -21.04
N TRP A 240 9.55 -6.55 -20.54
CA TRP A 240 9.41 -5.35 -21.37
C TRP A 240 10.64 -5.06 -22.21
N LYS A 241 11.81 -5.04 -21.57
CA LYS A 241 13.10 -4.76 -22.23
C LYS A 241 13.50 -5.89 -23.18
N LYS A 242 13.39 -7.15 -22.77
CA LYS A 242 13.75 -8.33 -23.55
C LYS A 242 12.95 -8.43 -24.85
N ASN A 243 11.66 -8.19 -24.78
CA ASN A 243 10.76 -8.29 -25.93
C ASN A 243 10.63 -6.96 -26.70
N LYS A 244 11.36 -5.91 -26.27
CA LYS A 244 11.34 -4.56 -26.88
C LYS A 244 9.92 -3.99 -26.99
N TYR A 245 9.10 -4.24 -25.97
CA TYR A 245 7.75 -3.68 -25.92
C TYR A 245 7.77 -2.16 -25.85
N SER A 246 6.79 -1.54 -26.46
CA SER A 246 6.54 -0.10 -26.39
C SER A 246 5.04 0.15 -26.59
N ILE A 247 4.53 1.18 -25.94
CA ILE A 247 3.17 1.65 -26.18
C ILE A 247 3.16 2.46 -27.48
N ASN A 248 2.09 2.38 -28.26
CA ASN A 248 1.94 3.20 -29.44
C ASN A 248 2.01 4.69 -29.06
N LYS A 249 3.04 5.38 -29.56
CA LYS A 249 3.30 6.76 -29.19
C LYS A 249 2.13 7.68 -29.48
N LYS A 250 1.47 7.54 -30.65
CA LYS A 250 0.33 8.37 -31.03
C LYS A 250 -0.84 8.20 -30.05
N ASN A 251 -1.12 6.96 -29.62
CA ASN A 251 -2.18 6.68 -28.66
C ASN A 251 -1.85 7.30 -27.29
N LEU A 252 -0.62 7.13 -26.82
CA LEU A 252 -0.17 7.69 -25.56
C LEU A 252 -0.16 9.23 -25.58
N ASP A 253 0.28 9.86 -26.68
CA ASP A 253 0.26 11.31 -26.83
C ASP A 253 -1.18 11.84 -26.82
N ASN A 254 -2.12 11.19 -27.52
CA ASN A 254 -3.55 11.54 -27.49
C ASN A 254 -4.16 11.39 -26.08
N TRP A 255 -3.75 10.33 -25.37
CA TRP A 255 -4.18 10.09 -24.00
C TRP A 255 -3.70 11.19 -23.05
N TRP A 256 -2.43 11.58 -23.14
CA TRP A 256 -1.86 12.70 -22.40
C TRP A 256 -2.52 14.04 -22.76
N GLN A 257 -2.83 14.26 -24.03
CA GLN A 257 -3.55 15.46 -24.45
C GLN A 257 -4.90 15.57 -23.73
N LYS A 258 -5.67 14.48 -23.69
CA LYS A 258 -6.95 14.42 -22.98
C LYS A 258 -6.80 14.68 -21.48
N ILE A 259 -5.83 14.04 -20.84
CA ILE A 259 -5.54 14.26 -19.40
C ILE A 259 -5.16 15.73 -19.17
N ASN A 260 -4.35 16.31 -20.02
CA ASN A 260 -3.93 17.70 -19.89
C ASN A 260 -5.11 18.71 -20.06
N GLU A 261 -6.12 18.37 -20.86
CA GLU A 261 -7.36 19.17 -20.89
C GLU A 261 -8.08 19.12 -19.53
N TRP A 262 -8.16 17.97 -18.88
CA TRP A 262 -8.75 17.86 -17.56
C TRP A 262 -7.95 18.61 -16.49
N LYS A 263 -6.62 18.58 -16.55
CA LYS A 263 -5.74 19.36 -15.64
C LYS A 263 -5.98 20.86 -15.69
N LYS A 264 -6.49 21.42 -16.81
CA LYS A 264 -6.80 22.85 -16.93
C LYS A 264 -7.90 23.31 -15.97
N ILE A 265 -8.71 22.40 -15.43
CA ILE A 265 -9.74 22.72 -14.44
C ILE A 265 -9.11 23.23 -13.14
N ASP A 266 -7.85 22.80 -12.84
CA ASP A 266 -7.13 23.18 -11.63
C ASP A 266 -7.99 22.98 -10.36
N CYS A 267 -8.45 21.74 -10.15
CA CYS A 267 -9.46 21.38 -9.15
C CYS A 267 -9.06 21.71 -7.70
N LEU A 268 -7.78 21.96 -7.45
CA LEU A 268 -7.26 22.37 -6.14
C LEU A 268 -7.04 23.89 -6.02
N ASN A 269 -7.45 24.66 -7.02
CA ASN A 269 -7.32 26.11 -6.97
C ASN A 269 -8.17 26.69 -5.82
N PHE A 270 -7.58 27.61 -5.09
CA PHE A 270 -8.25 28.36 -4.02
C PHE A 270 -7.72 29.78 -3.95
N SER A 271 -8.56 30.70 -3.47
CA SER A 271 -8.16 32.08 -3.19
C SER A 271 -7.97 32.28 -1.69
N GLN A 272 -6.84 32.88 -1.28
CA GLN A 272 -6.58 33.31 0.09
C GLN A 272 -6.96 34.79 0.21
N ASN A 273 -8.24 35.07 0.48
CA ASN A 273 -8.79 36.43 0.62
C ASN A 273 -9.32 36.61 2.05
N GLY A 274 -9.16 37.82 2.61
CA GLY A 274 -9.64 38.20 3.94
C GLY A 274 -8.70 37.82 5.08
N ASP A 275 -9.19 37.99 6.30
CA ASP A 275 -8.39 37.90 7.53
C ASP A 275 -8.23 36.45 8.04
N SER A 276 -8.97 35.48 7.49
CA SER A 276 -8.91 34.08 7.90
C SER A 276 -7.93 33.30 7.04
N ILE A 277 -7.05 32.53 7.69
CA ILE A 277 -6.12 31.62 7.02
C ILE A 277 -6.89 30.37 6.59
N LYS A 278 -6.94 30.09 5.29
CA LYS A 278 -7.52 28.85 4.77
C LYS A 278 -6.60 27.67 5.06
N PRO A 279 -7.15 26.49 5.43
CA PRO A 279 -6.35 25.27 5.66
C PRO A 279 -5.45 24.90 4.49
N GLN A 280 -5.94 25.05 3.26
CA GLN A 280 -5.20 24.81 2.03
C GLN A 280 -3.94 25.68 1.94
N PHE A 281 -4.09 26.97 2.28
CA PHE A 281 -2.96 27.90 2.32
C PHE A 281 -1.95 27.51 3.38
N ALA A 282 -2.39 27.15 4.58
CA ALA A 282 -1.52 26.75 5.67
C ALA A 282 -0.67 25.52 5.30
N VAL A 283 -1.30 24.48 4.71
CA VAL A 283 -0.59 23.26 4.28
C VAL A 283 0.38 23.54 3.13
N LYS A 284 -0.06 24.34 2.13
CA LYS A 284 0.81 24.74 1.01
C LYS A 284 2.03 25.52 1.52
N ARG A 285 1.80 26.45 2.46
CA ARG A 285 2.91 27.21 3.06
C ARG A 285 3.84 26.35 3.90
N LEU A 286 3.29 25.38 4.63
CA LEU A 286 4.10 24.39 5.35
C LEU A 286 5.03 23.63 4.39
N TYR A 287 4.49 23.11 3.27
CA TYR A 287 5.34 22.50 2.25
C TYR A 287 6.44 23.43 1.76
N GLU A 288 6.12 24.69 1.39
CA GLU A 288 7.11 25.65 0.89
C GLU A 288 8.26 25.89 1.89
N LEU A 289 7.96 25.85 3.20
CA LEU A 289 8.94 26.06 4.26
C LEU A 289 9.75 24.81 4.61
N THR A 290 9.26 23.62 4.26
CA THR A 290 9.87 22.35 4.68
C THR A 290 10.36 21.47 3.53
N LYS A 291 10.11 21.86 2.28
CA LYS A 291 10.42 21.04 1.07
C LYS A 291 11.89 20.65 0.93
N ASP A 292 12.80 21.45 1.50
CA ASP A 292 14.24 21.21 1.46
C ASP A 292 14.76 20.54 2.75
N LEU A 293 13.85 20.11 3.65
CA LEU A 293 14.15 19.43 4.90
C LEU A 293 13.73 17.96 4.83
N ASP A 294 14.41 17.11 5.58
CA ASP A 294 13.95 15.72 5.81
C ASP A 294 12.74 15.74 6.74
N THR A 295 11.55 15.79 6.14
CA THR A 295 10.30 16.06 6.85
C THR A 295 9.36 14.86 6.76
N ILE A 296 8.87 14.41 7.92
CA ILE A 296 7.82 13.40 8.04
C ILE A 296 6.52 14.11 8.42
N ILE A 297 5.47 13.93 7.61
CA ILE A 297 4.14 14.48 7.88
C ILE A 297 3.28 13.41 8.54
N THR A 298 2.82 13.69 9.74
CA THR A 298 1.85 12.86 10.46
C THR A 298 0.54 13.61 10.61
N THR A 299 -0.57 12.92 10.44
CA THR A 299 -1.91 13.46 10.59
C THR A 299 -2.77 12.50 11.40
N GLU A 300 -3.80 13.03 12.03
CA GLU A 300 -4.95 12.26 12.51
C GLU A 300 -5.96 12.15 11.36
N VAL A 301 -7.02 11.36 11.49
CA VAL A 301 -8.05 11.20 10.46
C VAL A 301 -9.03 12.38 10.48
N GLY A 302 -9.16 13.07 9.33
CA GLY A 302 -10.06 14.21 9.21
C GLY A 302 -9.79 15.05 7.95
N GLN A 303 -10.42 16.21 7.85
CA GLN A 303 -10.24 17.11 6.70
C GLN A 303 -8.77 17.53 6.51
N HIS A 304 -8.04 17.76 7.61
CA HIS A 304 -6.63 18.13 7.56
C HIS A 304 -5.74 17.07 6.91
N GLN A 305 -6.09 15.77 7.06
CA GLN A 305 -5.41 14.68 6.35
C GLN A 305 -5.62 14.81 4.83
N MET A 306 -6.84 15.14 4.41
CA MET A 306 -7.15 15.32 2.99
C MET A 306 -6.42 16.53 2.42
N TRP A 307 -6.37 17.65 3.15
CA TRP A 307 -5.58 18.82 2.74
C TRP A 307 -4.09 18.53 2.69
N ALA A 308 -3.54 17.76 3.64
CA ALA A 308 -2.15 17.32 3.58
C ALA A 308 -1.89 16.49 2.31
N ALA A 309 -2.77 15.55 1.99
CA ALA A 309 -2.65 14.72 0.78
C ALA A 309 -2.75 15.51 -0.54
N GLN A 310 -3.51 16.61 -0.55
CA GLN A 310 -3.76 17.43 -1.73
C GLN A 310 -2.71 18.52 -1.94
N TYR A 311 -2.28 19.19 -0.88
CA TYR A 311 -1.49 20.42 -0.94
C TYR A 311 -0.05 20.28 -0.45
N TYR A 312 0.30 19.23 0.28
CA TYR A 312 1.68 18.89 0.58
C TYR A 312 2.23 17.97 -0.51
N LYS A 313 3.31 18.35 -1.15
CA LYS A 313 3.94 17.55 -2.20
C LYS A 313 4.90 16.54 -1.59
N PHE A 314 4.66 15.26 -1.80
CA PHE A 314 5.53 14.16 -1.38
C PHE A 314 6.49 13.83 -2.52
N GLU A 315 7.80 14.01 -2.26
CA GLU A 315 8.88 13.81 -3.23
C GLU A 315 9.61 12.45 -3.05
#